data_488e947716ce936669890d653b660389
#
_entry.id   488e947716ce936669890d653b660389
#
_cell.length_a   1.000
_cell.length_b   1.000
_cell.length_c   1.000
_cell.angle_alpha   90.00
_cell.angle_beta   90.00
_cell.angle_gamma   90.00
#
_symmetry.space_group_name_H-M   'P 1'
#
loop_
_entity.id
_entity.type
_entity.pdbx_description
1 polymer ?
#
loop_
_entity_poly.entity_id
_entity_poly.type
_entity_poly.pdbx_seq_one_letter_code
_entity_poly.pdbx_strand_id
1 'polypeptide(L)' 'MSKEKLQSIIDLLTSSLEDATKFDAGNDAAGKRIRKDCQDAKALLQELRLEVQEERNKRKAK' A
#
# COMPACT_ATOMS: atom_id res chain seq x y z
N MET A 1 -4.96 -13.52 -4.46
CA MET A 1 -5.61 -13.17 -3.18
C MET A 1 -4.70 -12.28 -2.34
N SER A 2 -4.37 -12.66 -1.12
CA SER A 2 -3.55 -11.78 -0.26
C SER A 2 -2.14 -11.53 -0.78
N LYS A 3 -1.52 -12.55 -1.38
CA LYS A 3 -0.17 -12.41 -1.92
C LYS A 3 -0.10 -11.38 -3.05
N GLU A 4 -1.01 -11.44 -4.00
CA GLU A 4 -1.06 -10.51 -5.12
C GLU A 4 -1.37 -9.09 -4.66
N LYS A 5 -2.28 -8.96 -3.72
CA LYS A 5 -2.63 -7.66 -3.17
C LYS A 5 -1.45 -7.05 -2.41
N LEU A 6 -0.76 -7.87 -1.63
CA LEU A 6 0.43 -7.42 -0.91
C LEU A 6 1.54 -7.00 -1.88
N GLN A 7 1.72 -7.77 -2.96
CA GLN A 7 2.71 -7.42 -3.98
C GLN A 7 2.38 -6.08 -4.64
N SER A 8 1.09 -5.83 -4.92
CA SER A 8 0.67 -4.54 -5.48
C SER A 8 1.01 -3.37 -4.56
N ILE A 9 0.85 -3.57 -3.25
CA ILE A 9 1.18 -2.55 -2.25
C ILE A 9 2.70 -2.31 -2.24
N ILE A 10 3.49 -3.36 -2.29
CA ILE A 10 4.94 -3.26 -2.35
C ILE A 10 5.37 -2.50 -3.60
N ASP A 11 4.78 -2.81 -4.75
CA ASP A 11 5.10 -2.15 -6.01
C ASP A 11 4.76 -0.65 -5.95
N LEU A 12 3.62 -0.32 -5.37
CA LEU A 12 3.20 1.08 -5.18
C LEU A 12 4.21 1.83 -4.32
N LEU A 13 4.60 1.25 -3.18
CA LEU A 13 5.54 1.88 -2.26
C LEU A 13 6.95 1.96 -2.84
N THR A 14 7.36 0.95 -3.61
CA THR A 14 8.64 0.96 -4.30
C THR A 14 8.70 2.12 -5.30
N SER A 15 7.62 2.32 -6.05
CA SER A 15 7.52 3.44 -6.97
C SER A 15 7.62 4.78 -6.25
N SER A 16 7.07 4.85 -5.02
CA SER A 16 7.11 6.07 -4.22
C SER A 16 8.51 6.43 -3.73
N LEU A 17 9.45 5.48 -3.71
CA LEU A 17 10.82 5.76 -3.28
C LEU A 17 11.50 6.80 -4.17
N GLU A 18 11.25 6.78 -5.47
CA GLU A 18 11.80 7.78 -6.38
C GLU A 18 11.28 9.17 -6.06
N ASP A 19 9.98 9.27 -5.80
CA ASP A 19 9.37 10.55 -5.42
C ASP A 19 9.89 11.02 -4.06
N ALA A 20 10.14 10.11 -3.13
CA ALA A 20 10.70 10.46 -1.83
C ALA A 20 12.09 11.07 -1.98
N THR A 21 12.93 10.50 -2.85
CA THR A 21 14.25 11.04 -3.14
C THR A 21 14.16 12.44 -3.73
N LYS A 22 13.23 12.64 -4.66
CA LYS A 22 13.00 13.96 -5.28
C LYS A 22 12.49 14.98 -4.27
N PHE A 23 11.56 14.55 -3.40
CA PHE A 23 11.01 15.44 -2.38
C PHE A 23 12.09 15.88 -1.40
N ASP A 24 12.92 14.95 -0.95
CA ASP A 24 14.02 15.26 -0.03
C ASP A 24 15.02 16.23 -0.66
N ALA A 25 15.13 16.23 -1.99
CA ALA A 25 15.97 17.15 -2.74
C ALA A 25 15.29 18.50 -3.05
N GLY A 26 14.06 18.70 -2.58
CA GLY A 26 13.35 19.96 -2.71
C GLY A 26 12.21 20.02 -3.72
N ASN A 27 11.81 18.88 -4.29
CA ASN A 27 10.72 18.85 -5.27
C ASN A 27 9.37 18.69 -4.57
N ASP A 28 8.63 19.80 -4.43
CA ASP A 28 7.33 19.79 -3.75
C ASP A 28 6.26 18.98 -4.48
N ALA A 29 6.32 18.93 -5.81
CA ALA A 29 5.36 18.13 -6.58
C ALA A 29 5.50 16.64 -6.24
N ALA A 30 6.72 16.16 -5.98
CA ALA A 30 6.95 14.80 -5.55
C ALA A 30 6.27 14.51 -4.21
N GLY A 31 6.26 15.50 -3.31
CA GLY A 31 5.58 15.37 -2.02
C GLY A 31 4.08 15.14 -2.17
N LYS A 32 3.45 15.80 -3.12
CA LYS A 32 2.02 15.61 -3.39
C LYS A 32 1.75 14.20 -3.88
N ARG A 33 2.61 13.67 -4.75
CA ARG A 33 2.48 12.30 -5.26
C ARG A 33 2.66 11.27 -4.13
N ILE A 34 3.61 11.52 -3.23
CA ILE A 34 3.82 10.63 -2.07
C ILE A 34 2.56 10.59 -1.20
N ARG A 35 1.96 11.73 -0.92
CA ARG A 35 0.74 11.80 -0.12
C ARG A 35 -0.40 11.00 -0.75
N LYS A 36 -0.54 11.11 -2.07
CA LYS A 36 -1.56 10.34 -2.80
C LYS A 36 -1.27 8.84 -2.70
N ASP A 37 -0.01 8.45 -2.90
CA ASP A 37 0.40 7.06 -2.80
C ASP A 37 0.16 6.49 -1.40
N CYS A 38 0.40 7.30 -0.36
CA CYS A 38 0.11 6.89 1.01
C CYS A 38 -1.38 6.66 1.22
N GLN A 39 -2.22 7.52 0.65
CA GLN A 39 -3.67 7.37 0.75
C GLN A 39 -4.13 6.08 0.05
N ASP A 40 -3.59 5.82 -1.14
CA ASP A 40 -3.90 4.60 -1.89
C ASP A 40 -3.42 3.36 -1.14
N ALA A 41 -2.21 3.41 -0.60
CA ALA A 41 -1.65 2.30 0.17
C ALA A 41 -2.48 2.02 1.42
N LYS A 42 -2.94 3.05 2.10
CA LYS A 42 -3.79 2.91 3.28
C LYS A 42 -5.07 2.16 2.95
N ALA A 43 -5.72 2.51 1.84
CA ALA A 43 -6.94 1.85 1.42
C ALA A 43 -6.68 0.37 1.07
N LEU A 44 -5.60 0.09 0.35
CA LEU A 44 -5.23 -1.27 -0.02
C LEU A 44 -4.89 -2.11 1.20
N LEU A 45 -4.17 -1.53 2.17
CA LEU A 45 -3.82 -2.23 3.40
C LEU A 45 -5.07 -2.57 4.21
N GLN A 46 -6.05 -1.68 4.26
CA GLN A 46 -7.30 -1.94 4.96
C GLN A 46 -8.06 -3.09 4.29
N GLU A 47 -8.14 -3.10 2.97
CA GLU A 47 -8.77 -4.19 2.23
C GLU A 47 -8.07 -5.52 2.51
N LEU A 48 -6.74 -5.51 2.52
CA LEU A 48 -5.94 -6.71 2.79
C LEU A 48 -6.22 -7.24 4.19
N ARG A 49 -6.29 -6.36 5.19
CA ARG A 49 -6.59 -6.76 6.57
C ARG A 49 -7.95 -7.47 6.66
N LEU A 50 -8.94 -6.93 5.97
CA LEU A 50 -10.29 -7.51 5.97
C LEU A 50 -10.30 -8.87 5.29
N GLU A 51 -9.60 -9.01 4.17
CA GLU A 51 -9.50 -10.30 3.47
C GLU A 51 -8.85 -11.37 4.33
N VAL A 52 -7.76 -11.00 5.01
CA VAL A 52 -7.06 -11.93 5.89
C VAL A 52 -7.95 -12.34 7.05
N GLN A 53 -8.68 -11.40 7.63
CA GLN A 53 -9.58 -11.69 8.74
C GLN A 53 -10.71 -12.64 8.31
N GLU A 54 -11.30 -12.40 7.14
CA GLU A 54 -12.33 -13.29 6.59
C GLU A 54 -11.81 -14.70 6.39
N GLU A 55 -10.61 -14.83 5.80
CA GLU A 55 -10.02 -16.13 5.54
C GLU A 55 -9.71 -16.87 6.83
N ARG A 56 -9.19 -16.16 7.84
CA ARG A 56 -8.93 -16.75 9.14
C ARG A 56 -10.22 -17.25 9.80
N ASN A 57 -11.29 -16.48 9.68
CA ASN A 57 -12.59 -16.87 10.21
C ASN A 57 -13.11 -18.14 9.54
N LYS A 58 -12.95 -18.25 8.24
CA LYS A 58 -13.34 -19.46 7.50
C LYS A 58 -12.56 -20.68 7.97
N ARG A 59 -11.26 -20.51 8.21
CA ARG A 59 -10.41 -21.61 8.70
C ARG A 59 -10.81 -22.05 10.09
N LYS A 60 -11.20 -21.11 10.94
CA LYS A 60 -11.65 -21.43 12.31
C LYS A 60 -12.99 -22.14 12.34
N ALA A 61 -13.84 -21.91 11.35
CA ALA A 61 -15.17 -22.50 11.27
C ALA A 61 -15.13 -24.00 10.95
N LYS A 62 -13.99 -24.50 10.56
CA LYS A 62 -13.79 -25.94 10.37
C LYS A 62 -13.45 -26.60 11.72
#